data_615064fe36c5c2c4caf61e118cde71b4
#
_entry.id   615064fe36c5c2c4caf61e118cde71b4
#
_cell.length_a   1.000
_cell.length_b   1.000
_cell.length_c   1.000
_cell.angle_alpha   90.00
_cell.angle_beta   90.00
_cell.angle_gamma   90.00
#
_symmetry.space_group_name_H-M   'P 1'
#
loop_
_entity.id
_entity.type
_entity.pdbx_description
1 polymer ?
#
loop_
_entity_poly.entity_id
_entity_poly.type
_entity_poly.pdbx_seq_one_letter_code
_entity_poly.pdbx_strand_id
1 'polypeptide(L)'
;MVRTTGSVIGKEHLDRMRNTRQKDVIRESLAHTDGFVSAQRLHERLEDDGEHISLATVYRQLNAMEEQGLVDTVRMNGQQLFRLCSDDRHHHHLVCVSCGKTVEIDPPSEAWLRNVADTYGFTIESHTLEVFGLCADCRRKGDAGDSTDTD
;
A
#
# COMPACT_ATOMS: atom_id res chain seq x y z
N MET A 1 -0.98 54.81 -9.03
CA MET A 1 -1.29 53.66 -8.15
C MET A 1 -0.84 52.40 -8.82
N VAL A 2 0.29 51.87 -8.41
CA VAL A 2 0.81 50.60 -8.90
C VAL A 2 0.33 49.50 -7.96
N ARG A 3 -0.57 48.66 -8.42
CA ARG A 3 -0.94 47.44 -7.68
C ARG A 3 0.08 46.37 -7.95
N THR A 4 0.83 46.05 -6.94
CA THR A 4 1.78 44.92 -6.95
C THR A 4 1.00 43.62 -6.91
N THR A 5 0.76 43.02 -8.05
CA THR A 5 0.23 41.65 -8.18
C THR A 5 1.39 40.69 -8.33
N GLY A 6 2.22 40.58 -7.29
CA GLY A 6 3.46 39.79 -7.41
C GLY A 6 3.62 38.62 -6.47
N SER A 7 2.60 38.19 -5.70
CA SER A 7 2.83 37.23 -4.61
C SER A 7 2.09 35.91 -4.70
N VAL A 8 1.08 35.76 -5.55
CA VAL A 8 0.23 34.55 -5.56
C VAL A 8 0.82 33.42 -6.40
N ILE A 9 1.42 33.76 -7.54
CA ILE A 9 1.97 32.76 -8.49
C ILE A 9 3.18 32.03 -7.89
N GLY A 10 4.02 32.72 -7.13
CA GLY A 10 5.21 32.13 -6.51
C GLY A 10 4.87 31.12 -5.40
N LYS A 11 3.85 31.40 -4.61
CA LYS A 11 3.43 30.52 -3.50
C LYS A 11 2.82 29.22 -4.00
N GLU A 12 1.93 29.28 -4.98
CA GLU A 12 1.31 28.10 -5.60
C GLU A 12 2.35 27.23 -6.28
N HIS A 13 3.34 27.83 -6.94
CA HIS A 13 4.42 27.10 -7.58
C HIS A 13 5.30 26.38 -6.55
N LEU A 14 5.68 27.03 -5.47
CA LEU A 14 6.46 26.44 -4.39
C LEU A 14 5.69 25.32 -3.67
N ASP A 15 4.39 25.50 -3.43
CA ASP A 15 3.54 24.48 -2.81
C ASP A 15 3.41 23.25 -3.73
N ARG A 16 3.31 23.45 -5.02
CA ARG A 16 3.29 22.36 -6.00
C ARG A 16 4.61 21.60 -6.02
N MET A 17 5.73 22.28 -6.02
CA MET A 17 7.07 21.66 -5.98
C MET A 17 7.26 20.86 -4.69
N ARG A 18 6.87 21.42 -3.55
CA ARG A 18 6.93 20.72 -2.26
C ARG A 18 6.07 19.45 -2.25
N ASN A 19 4.86 19.55 -2.77
CA ASN A 19 3.94 18.42 -2.87
C ASN A 19 4.50 17.29 -3.75
N THR A 20 5.10 17.65 -4.88
CA THR A 20 5.76 16.70 -5.78
C THR A 20 6.95 16.02 -5.09
N ARG A 21 7.80 16.79 -4.39
CA ARG A 21 8.94 16.24 -3.64
C ARG A 21 8.48 15.26 -2.55
N GLN A 22 7.46 15.62 -1.79
CA GLN A 22 6.90 14.75 -0.74
C GLN A 22 6.36 13.45 -1.32
N LYS A 23 5.66 13.52 -2.45
CA LYS A 23 5.17 12.34 -3.17
C LYS A 23 6.32 11.42 -3.62
N ASP A 24 7.37 11.99 -4.19
CA ASP A 24 8.52 11.24 -4.66
C ASP A 24 9.27 10.56 -3.52
N VAL A 25 9.46 11.24 -2.41
CA VAL A 25 10.09 10.69 -1.19
C VAL A 25 9.29 9.53 -0.61
N ILE A 26 7.98 9.69 -0.51
CA ILE A 26 7.06 8.63 -0.04
C ILE A 26 7.08 7.43 -0.98
N ARG A 27 7.03 7.68 -2.28
CA ARG A 27 7.10 6.63 -3.30
C ARG A 27 8.40 5.84 -3.22
N GLU A 28 9.52 6.52 -3.07
CA GLU A 28 10.83 5.89 -2.92
C GLU A 28 10.90 5.03 -1.65
N SER A 29 10.40 5.51 -0.54
CA SER A 29 10.33 4.75 0.71
C SER A 29 9.46 3.49 0.56
N LEU A 30 8.34 3.58 -0.14
CA LEU A 30 7.49 2.43 -0.47
C LEU A 30 8.22 1.42 -1.37
N ALA A 31 8.98 1.89 -2.35
CA ALA A 31 9.75 1.04 -3.26
C ALA A 31 10.78 0.17 -2.53
N HIS A 32 11.31 0.65 -1.40
CA HIS A 32 12.24 -0.08 -0.55
C HIS A 32 11.54 -0.95 0.51
N THR A 33 10.23 -0.99 0.51
CA THR A 33 9.43 -1.79 1.45
C THR A 33 9.09 -3.14 0.82
N ASP A 34 9.36 -4.19 1.56
CA ASP A 34 9.09 -5.57 1.14
C ASP A 34 7.68 -5.97 1.61
N GLY A 35 6.66 -5.66 0.81
CA GLY A 35 5.28 -5.97 1.09
C GLY A 35 4.43 -4.76 1.50
N PHE A 36 3.30 -5.03 2.14
CA PHE A 36 2.39 -4.01 2.60
C PHE A 36 2.88 -3.34 3.88
N VAL A 37 2.70 -2.03 3.99
CA VAL A 37 3.10 -1.23 5.14
C VAL A 37 1.99 -0.26 5.50
N SER A 38 1.82 0.01 6.81
CA SER A 38 0.91 1.05 7.28
C SER A 38 1.49 2.45 7.05
N ALA A 39 0.61 3.44 6.95
CA ALA A 39 1.03 4.84 6.86
C ALA A 39 1.88 5.25 8.07
N GLN A 40 1.54 4.77 9.25
CA GLN A 40 2.27 5.07 10.48
C GLN A 40 3.68 4.49 10.45
N ARG A 41 3.84 3.25 10.02
CA ARG A 41 5.15 2.62 9.87
C ARG A 41 6.01 3.31 8.82
N LEU A 42 5.40 3.71 7.72
CA LEU A 42 6.06 4.48 6.66
C LEU A 42 6.53 5.83 7.18
N HIS A 43 5.68 6.51 7.95
CA HIS A 43 6.03 7.79 8.61
C HIS A 43 7.23 7.64 9.54
N GLU A 44 7.26 6.61 10.38
CA GLU A 44 8.39 6.33 11.28
C GLU A 44 9.69 6.14 10.50
N ARG A 45 9.64 5.40 9.39
CA ARG A 45 10.80 5.18 8.52
C ARG A 45 11.29 6.48 7.89
N LEU A 46 10.37 7.33 7.41
CA LEU A 46 10.71 8.63 6.85
C LEU A 46 11.39 9.53 7.88
N GLU A 47 10.90 9.54 9.12
CA GLU A 47 11.54 10.26 10.22
C GLU A 47 12.97 9.75 10.49
N ASP A 48 13.16 8.43 10.50
CA ASP A 48 14.48 7.81 10.68
C ASP A 48 15.45 8.18 9.54
N ASP A 49 14.93 8.37 8.34
CA ASP A 49 15.70 8.80 7.16
C ASP A 49 15.95 10.33 7.12
N GLY A 50 15.47 11.06 8.13
CA GLY A 50 15.62 12.51 8.22
C GLY A 50 14.62 13.30 7.40
N GLU A 51 13.57 12.66 6.93
CA GLU A 51 12.50 13.30 6.16
C GLU A 51 11.33 13.68 7.09
N HIS A 52 11.19 14.99 7.34
CA HIS A 52 10.17 15.51 8.26
C HIS A 52 8.86 15.78 7.51
N ILE A 53 8.09 14.72 7.27
CA ILE A 53 6.77 14.77 6.66
C ILE A 53 5.75 14.33 7.72
N SER A 54 4.71 15.14 7.94
CA SER A 54 3.68 14.82 8.94
C SER A 54 2.91 13.55 8.56
N LEU A 55 2.42 12.84 9.56
CA LEU A 55 1.58 11.65 9.35
C LEU A 55 0.34 11.97 8.50
N ALA A 56 -0.30 13.12 8.75
CA ALA A 56 -1.44 13.56 7.94
C ALA A 56 -1.07 13.73 6.47
N THR A 57 0.10 14.26 6.17
CA THR A 57 0.60 14.39 4.80
C THR A 57 0.89 13.03 4.16
N VAL A 58 1.48 12.11 4.92
CA VAL A 58 1.71 10.73 4.45
C VAL A 58 0.39 10.07 4.06
N TYR A 59 -0.64 10.13 4.90
CA TYR A 59 -1.98 9.62 4.58
C TYR A 59 -2.57 10.26 3.34
N ARG A 60 -2.49 11.58 3.24
CA ARG A 60 -3.03 12.31 2.09
C ARG A 60 -2.35 11.90 0.78
N GLN A 61 -1.03 11.76 0.78
CA GLN A 61 -0.28 11.33 -0.38
C GLN A 61 -0.57 9.86 -0.75
N LEU A 62 -0.65 8.99 0.23
CA LEU A 62 -0.99 7.57 0.00
C LEU A 62 -2.40 7.42 -0.58
N ASN A 63 -3.37 8.14 -0.06
CA ASN A 63 -4.75 8.12 -0.58
C ASN A 63 -4.82 8.66 -2.02
N ALA A 64 -4.08 9.72 -2.32
CA ALA A 64 -3.97 10.25 -3.68
C ALA A 64 -3.32 9.25 -4.63
N MET A 65 -2.29 8.53 -4.18
CA MET A 65 -1.63 7.48 -4.96
C MET A 65 -2.56 6.28 -5.20
N GLU A 66 -3.39 5.93 -4.24
CA GLU A 66 -4.42 4.90 -4.39
C GLU A 66 -5.44 5.29 -5.48
N GLU A 67 -5.95 6.51 -5.45
CA GLU A 67 -6.87 7.03 -6.47
C GLU A 67 -6.26 7.03 -7.87
N GLN A 68 -4.95 7.22 -7.97
CA GLN A 68 -4.20 7.19 -9.23
C GLN A 68 -3.81 5.76 -9.67
N GLY A 69 -4.12 4.74 -8.87
CA GLY A 69 -3.73 3.36 -9.16
C GLY A 69 -2.25 3.05 -9.01
N LEU A 70 -1.50 3.88 -8.28
CA LEU A 70 -0.06 3.72 -8.07
C LEU A 70 0.27 2.81 -6.88
N VAL A 71 -0.66 2.62 -5.96
CA VAL A 71 -0.51 1.74 -4.80
C VAL A 71 -1.70 0.80 -4.68
N ASP A 72 -1.41 -0.41 -4.24
CA ASP A 72 -2.42 -1.36 -3.78
C ASP A 72 -2.67 -1.17 -2.30
N THR A 73 -3.88 -1.46 -1.87
CA THR A 73 -4.28 -1.39 -0.46
C THR A 73 -4.95 -2.66 -0.01
N VAL A 74 -4.70 -3.05 1.23
CA VAL A 74 -5.42 -4.15 1.91
C VAL A 74 -5.78 -3.71 3.32
N ARG A 75 -6.86 -4.26 3.86
CA ARG A 75 -7.17 -4.13 5.29
C ARG A 75 -6.77 -5.40 6.02
N MET A 76 -5.96 -5.22 7.05
CA MET A 76 -5.49 -6.31 7.89
C MET A 76 -5.47 -5.84 9.36
N ASN A 77 -6.09 -6.61 10.24
CA ASN A 77 -6.20 -6.28 11.67
C ASN A 77 -6.80 -4.89 11.95
N GLY A 78 -7.78 -4.48 11.13
CA GLY A 78 -8.42 -3.17 11.26
C GLY A 78 -7.59 -1.99 10.73
N GLN A 79 -6.44 -2.24 10.16
CA GLN A 79 -5.51 -1.24 9.66
C GLN A 79 -5.41 -1.31 8.13
N GLN A 80 -5.39 -0.15 7.49
CA GLN A 80 -5.14 -0.05 6.05
C GLN A 80 -3.64 -0.11 5.79
N LEU A 81 -3.23 -1.00 4.89
CA LEU A 81 -1.84 -1.16 4.48
C LEU A 81 -1.69 -0.82 3.01
N PHE A 82 -0.52 -0.32 2.64
CA PHE A 82 -0.20 0.17 1.31
C PHE A 82 1.03 -0.53 0.75
N ARG A 83 1.02 -0.76 -0.55
CA ARG A 83 2.15 -1.32 -1.29
C ARG A 83 2.25 -0.65 -2.65
N LEU A 84 3.46 -0.27 -3.07
CA LEU A 84 3.66 0.28 -4.41
C LEU A 84 3.31 -0.78 -5.45
N CYS A 85 2.40 -0.43 -6.35
CA CYS A 85 2.06 -1.27 -7.49
C CYS A 85 3.10 -1.10 -8.60
N SER A 86 3.75 -2.18 -9.01
CA SER A 86 4.80 -2.14 -10.02
C SER A 86 4.30 -2.52 -11.42
N ASP A 87 3.06 -2.95 -11.55
CA ASP A 87 2.52 -3.46 -12.80
C ASP A 87 1.01 -3.15 -12.90
N ASP A 88 0.59 -2.67 -14.07
CA ASP A 88 -0.82 -2.42 -14.39
C ASP A 88 -1.62 -3.72 -14.64
N ARG A 89 -0.95 -4.87 -14.64
CA ARG A 89 -1.62 -6.16 -14.85
C ARG A 89 -2.43 -6.55 -13.63
N HIS A 90 -3.56 -7.18 -13.89
CA HIS A 90 -4.38 -7.79 -12.85
C HIS A 90 -3.58 -8.88 -12.13
N HIS A 91 -3.39 -8.71 -10.83
CA HIS A 91 -2.68 -9.66 -9.99
C HIS A 91 -3.35 -9.80 -8.62
N HIS A 92 -3.06 -10.88 -7.94
CA HIS A 92 -3.52 -11.14 -6.59
C HIS A 92 -2.35 -11.18 -5.62
N HIS A 93 -2.63 -11.14 -4.33
CA HIS A 93 -1.61 -11.10 -3.30
C HIS A 93 -1.77 -12.22 -2.28
N LEU A 94 -0.65 -12.79 -1.89
CA LEU A 94 -0.52 -13.66 -0.74
C LEU A 94 0.24 -12.88 0.35
N VAL A 95 -0.40 -12.62 1.47
CA VAL A 95 0.09 -11.69 2.51
C VAL A 95 0.25 -12.42 3.83
N CYS A 96 1.43 -12.28 4.44
CA CYS A 96 1.68 -12.77 5.79
C CYS A 96 1.06 -11.82 6.82
N VAL A 97 0.15 -12.33 7.65
CA VAL A 97 -0.53 -11.54 8.68
C VAL A 97 0.38 -11.12 9.83
N SER A 98 1.54 -11.77 9.97
CA SER A 98 2.50 -11.49 11.04
C SER A 98 3.53 -10.43 10.66
N CYS A 99 4.20 -10.61 9.52
CA CYS A 99 5.30 -9.72 9.11
C CYS A 99 4.98 -8.82 7.91
N GLY A 100 3.84 -9.01 7.26
CA GLY A 100 3.45 -8.23 6.08
C GLY A 100 4.11 -8.67 4.77
N LYS A 101 4.98 -9.69 4.79
CA LYS A 101 5.59 -10.22 3.57
C LYS A 101 4.52 -10.54 2.53
N THR A 102 4.73 -10.09 1.31
CA THR A 102 3.74 -10.17 0.24
C THR A 102 4.36 -10.79 -0.99
N VAL A 103 3.64 -11.72 -1.60
CA VAL A 103 3.96 -12.32 -2.89
C VAL A 103 2.84 -11.99 -3.85
N GLU A 104 3.19 -11.46 -5.02
CA GLU A 104 2.25 -11.33 -6.13
C GLU A 104 2.06 -12.70 -6.75
N ILE A 105 0.80 -13.05 -6.98
CA ILE A 105 0.44 -14.29 -7.66
C ILE A 105 -0.33 -13.94 -8.93
N ASP A 106 0.02 -14.59 -10.02
CA ASP A 106 -0.73 -14.46 -11.26
C ASP A 106 -2.14 -15.00 -11.05
N PRO A 107 -3.17 -14.34 -11.59
CA PRO A 107 -4.52 -14.85 -11.47
C PRO A 107 -4.63 -16.22 -12.11
N PRO A 108 -5.14 -17.23 -11.37
CA PRO A 108 -5.49 -18.50 -11.97
C PRO A 108 -6.62 -18.28 -12.99
N SER A 109 -6.91 -19.29 -13.80
CA SER A 109 -8.07 -19.24 -14.69
C SER A 109 -9.33 -18.91 -13.90
N GLU A 110 -9.92 -17.76 -14.18
CA GLU A 110 -11.11 -17.25 -13.48
C GLU A 110 -12.42 -17.61 -14.20
N ALA A 111 -12.38 -18.64 -15.02
CA ALA A 111 -13.56 -19.14 -15.74
C ALA A 111 -14.71 -19.49 -14.78
N TRP A 112 -14.40 -20.01 -13.61
CA TRP A 112 -15.41 -20.31 -12.57
C TRP A 112 -16.17 -19.06 -12.13
N LEU A 113 -15.47 -17.94 -12.00
CA LEU A 113 -16.07 -16.66 -11.58
C LEU A 113 -17.02 -16.12 -12.65
N ARG A 114 -16.60 -16.20 -13.93
CA ARG A 114 -17.46 -15.84 -15.05
C ARG A 114 -18.69 -16.72 -15.12
N ASN A 115 -18.54 -18.03 -14.91
CA ASN A 115 -19.66 -18.98 -14.89
C ASN A 115 -20.66 -18.66 -13.77
N VAL A 116 -20.17 -18.30 -12.59
CA VAL A 116 -21.03 -17.85 -11.48
C VAL A 116 -21.77 -16.57 -11.84
N ALA A 117 -21.08 -15.58 -12.38
CA ALA A 117 -21.68 -14.32 -12.80
C ALA A 117 -22.76 -14.55 -13.88
N ASP A 118 -22.48 -15.36 -14.90
CA ASP A 118 -23.41 -15.71 -15.96
C ASP A 118 -24.66 -16.42 -15.41
N THR A 119 -24.49 -17.32 -14.45
CA THR A 119 -25.58 -18.06 -13.81
C THR A 119 -26.58 -17.10 -13.14
N TYR A 120 -26.10 -16.02 -12.54
CA TYR A 120 -26.91 -15.02 -11.84
C TYR A 120 -27.21 -13.78 -12.66
N GLY A 121 -26.80 -13.71 -13.92
CA GLY A 121 -27.06 -12.59 -14.81
C GLY A 121 -26.22 -11.34 -14.53
N PHE A 122 -25.01 -11.51 -13.97
CA PHE A 122 -24.09 -10.41 -13.69
C PHE A 122 -23.02 -10.27 -14.76
N THR A 123 -22.63 -9.02 -15.03
CA THR A 123 -21.39 -8.71 -15.74
C THR A 123 -20.34 -8.29 -14.73
N ILE A 124 -19.17 -8.93 -14.77
CA ILE A 124 -18.06 -8.60 -13.84
C ILE A 124 -17.32 -7.38 -14.37
N GLU A 125 -17.28 -6.31 -13.57
CA GLU A 125 -16.47 -5.12 -13.86
C GLU A 125 -15.07 -5.21 -13.24
N SER A 126 -14.99 -5.71 -12.02
CA SER A 126 -13.71 -5.89 -11.32
C SER A 126 -13.84 -6.91 -10.20
N HIS A 127 -12.72 -7.46 -9.79
CA HIS A 127 -12.65 -8.29 -8.58
C HIS A 127 -11.25 -8.18 -7.98
N THR A 128 -11.15 -8.48 -6.69
CA THR A 128 -9.89 -8.56 -5.96
C THR A 128 -9.84 -9.88 -5.21
N LEU A 129 -8.65 -10.40 -5.06
CA LEU A 129 -8.40 -11.59 -4.24
C LEU A 129 -7.10 -11.39 -3.47
N GLU A 130 -7.20 -11.33 -2.16
CA GLU A 130 -6.08 -11.37 -1.25
C GLU A 130 -6.19 -12.61 -0.37
N VAL A 131 -5.09 -13.33 -0.24
CA VAL A 131 -5.00 -14.52 0.62
C VAL A 131 -4.10 -14.20 1.79
N PHE A 132 -4.59 -14.38 3.00
CA PHE A 132 -3.88 -14.08 4.23
C PHE A 132 -3.46 -15.36 4.93
N GLY A 133 -2.19 -15.42 5.34
CA GLY A 133 -1.65 -16.58 6.02
C GLY A 133 -0.36 -16.26 6.75
N LEU A 134 0.45 -17.26 7.02
CA LEU A 134 1.77 -17.09 7.64
C LEU A 134 2.86 -17.54 6.66
N CYS A 135 3.87 -16.69 6.47
CA CYS A 135 5.04 -17.08 5.69
C CYS A 135 5.86 -18.14 6.43
N ALA A 136 6.75 -18.81 5.72
CA ALA A 136 7.57 -19.90 6.27
C ALA A 136 8.37 -19.48 7.51
N ASP A 137 8.93 -18.28 7.50
CA ASP A 137 9.71 -17.75 8.64
C ASP A 137 8.84 -17.49 9.87
N CYS A 138 7.65 -16.93 9.68
CA CYS A 138 6.71 -16.67 10.79
C CYS A 138 6.10 -17.95 11.34
N ARG A 139 5.86 -18.95 10.50
CA ARG A 139 5.44 -20.29 10.94
C ARG A 139 6.50 -20.93 11.86
N ARG A 140 7.75 -20.91 11.46
CA ARG A 140 8.85 -21.46 12.26
C ARG A 140 9.00 -20.77 13.61
N LYS A 141 8.81 -19.45 13.66
CA LYS A 141 8.83 -18.68 14.91
C LYS A 141 7.68 -19.03 15.84
N GLY A 142 6.48 -19.31 15.28
CA GLY A 142 5.33 -19.77 16.03
C GLY A 142 5.52 -21.17 16.61
N ASP A 143 6.07 -22.08 15.83
CA ASP A 143 6.35 -23.46 16.26
C ASP A 143 7.44 -23.53 17.32
N ALA A 144 8.41 -22.59 17.34
CA ALA A 144 9.44 -22.50 18.36
C ALA A 144 8.91 -21.99 19.71
N GLY A 145 7.72 -21.35 19.72
CA GLY A 145 7.07 -20.89 20.95
C GLY A 145 6.22 -21.93 21.68
N ASP A 146 5.94 -23.07 21.04
CA ASP A 146 5.08 -24.12 21.60
C ASP A 146 5.89 -25.29 22.19
N SER A 147 7.22 -25.12 22.38
CA SER A 147 8.09 -26.14 22.94
C SER A 147 8.34 -25.97 24.45
N THR A 148 7.51 -25.25 25.17
CA THR A 148 7.57 -25.19 26.62
C THR A 148 6.21 -25.50 27.21
N ASP A 149 5.91 -26.77 27.36
CA ASP A 149 5.42 -27.34 28.61
C ASP A 149 5.15 -28.82 28.43
N THR A 150 6.09 -29.61 28.86
CA THR A 150 5.73 -30.91 29.46
C THR A 150 6.68 -31.14 30.59
N ASP A 151 6.21 -30.81 31.76
CA ASP A 151 6.57 -31.54 32.96
C ASP A 151 5.41 -31.54 33.92
#